data_f06351193864525ce820b5381416e6f3
#
_entry.id   f06351193864525ce820b5381416e6f3
#
_cell.length_a   1.000
_cell.length_b   1.000
_cell.length_c   1.000
_cell.angle_alpha   90.00
_cell.angle_beta   90.00
_cell.angle_gamma   90.00
#
_symmetry.space_group_name_H-M   'P 1'
#
loop_
_entity.id
_entity.type
_entity.pdbx_description
1 polymer ?
#
loop_
_entity_poly.entity_id
_entity_poly.type
_entity_poly.pdbx_seq_one_letter_code
_entity_poly.pdbx_strand_id
1 'polypeptide(L)'
;MRTVKMKNWISAVAALALACSAGADWLGEMPEDLVALRPNERTASVYHSYEFEPIADTPPPDGFKPFYISHYGRHGSRNLTGSAVSDVMGALEKANKRNALTEMGRSLLADMRKIAAVHDEMNGQLTERGAWEHQRLAHRMAERFPDVFARRRRVHCRSSVSPRVLISQANFTMALKDAAPQLEFDFATGERHHKVINPLHWARMDKPDIATRSEKIAESFAKDGIDPKPLAERIFTAGNPPKKPIKFAQALFECASICQCCRCELGGLDIYRYLEAGEIKALSRAMSARHYLVMGNSEEFGEFVSASEAKLGRDMATRAEAAIADDRVAADLRFGHDSGLWPLAGFMEFEGPGDRVKFAESPSACPSWKWLPMAANFQMILYRNAKGEVLVKFLWNEREMRVRGVTPVSGPYYKWSDIRPRMEGNAVR
;
A
#
# COMPACT_ATOMS: atom_id res chain seq x y z
N MET A 1 20.32 64.87 -4.42
CA MET A 1 20.12 64.05 -5.58
C MET A 1 20.98 62.80 -5.46
N ARG A 2 20.41 61.68 -5.07
CA ARG A 2 21.11 60.39 -4.95
C ARG A 2 20.54 59.43 -6.03
N THR A 3 21.32 59.14 -7.02
CA THR A 3 21.08 58.13 -8.03
C THR A 3 21.27 56.74 -7.39
N VAL A 4 20.18 56.04 -7.14
CA VAL A 4 20.18 54.65 -6.65
C VAL A 4 20.41 53.71 -7.82
N LYS A 5 21.41 52.87 -7.72
CA LYS A 5 21.88 51.93 -8.74
C LYS A 5 20.81 50.81 -9.00
N MET A 6 20.22 50.86 -10.17
CA MET A 6 19.25 49.90 -10.70
C MET A 6 19.91 48.68 -11.37
N LYS A 7 21.12 48.30 -10.94
CA LYS A 7 21.88 47.22 -11.59
C LYS A 7 21.82 45.83 -10.89
N ASN A 8 21.25 45.75 -9.70
CA ASN A 8 21.27 44.44 -8.93
C ASN A 8 19.97 43.63 -9.00
N TRP A 9 18.90 44.16 -9.66
CA TRP A 9 17.64 43.41 -9.76
C TRP A 9 17.55 42.51 -10.99
N ILE A 10 18.27 42.83 -12.07
CA ILE A 10 18.29 42.02 -13.29
C ILE A 10 19.05 40.68 -13.08
N SER A 11 20.08 40.70 -12.24
CA SER A 11 20.86 39.47 -11.93
C SER A 11 20.11 38.51 -11.00
N ALA A 12 19.24 39.00 -10.12
CA ALA A 12 18.44 38.15 -9.23
C ALA A 12 17.26 37.47 -9.98
N VAL A 13 16.66 38.16 -10.94
CA VAL A 13 15.58 37.61 -11.78
C VAL A 13 16.13 36.58 -12.78
N ALA A 14 17.33 36.79 -13.32
CA ALA A 14 17.98 35.84 -14.21
C ALA A 14 18.46 34.58 -13.44
N ALA A 15 18.90 34.71 -12.18
CA ALA A 15 19.26 33.57 -11.34
C ALA A 15 18.02 32.74 -10.90
N LEU A 16 16.86 33.38 -10.68
CA LEU A 16 15.59 32.68 -10.43
C LEU A 16 15.05 31.98 -11.68
N ALA A 17 15.23 32.59 -12.87
CA ALA A 17 14.81 31.96 -14.13
C ALA A 17 15.71 30.78 -14.54
N LEU A 18 17.00 30.78 -14.18
CA LEU A 18 17.88 29.63 -14.40
C LEU A 18 17.66 28.51 -13.36
N ALA A 19 17.17 28.81 -12.17
CA ALA A 19 16.78 27.79 -11.18
C ALA A 19 15.45 27.11 -11.56
N CYS A 20 14.62 27.72 -12.39
CA CYS A 20 13.39 27.12 -12.93
C CYS A 20 13.60 26.33 -14.23
N SER A 21 14.81 26.37 -14.83
CA SER A 21 15.12 25.65 -16.08
C SER A 21 16.07 24.45 -15.89
N ALA A 22 16.66 24.25 -14.72
CA ALA A 22 17.07 22.93 -14.28
C ALA A 22 15.75 22.23 -13.94
N GLY A 23 15.27 21.34 -14.80
CA GLY A 23 14.22 20.39 -14.46
C GLY A 23 14.60 19.84 -13.10
N ALA A 24 13.89 20.22 -12.07
CA ALA A 24 14.12 19.68 -10.77
C ALA A 24 13.93 18.17 -10.96
N ASP A 25 14.99 17.40 -10.79
CA ASP A 25 14.93 15.99 -10.59
C ASP A 25 14.18 15.81 -9.27
N TRP A 26 12.86 15.96 -9.34
CA TRP A 26 11.91 15.83 -8.24
C TRP A 26 12.03 14.47 -7.59
N LEU A 27 12.51 13.53 -8.38
CA LEU A 27 12.87 12.19 -8.03
C LEU A 27 14.38 12.09 -7.94
N GLY A 28 14.98 12.73 -6.95
CA GLY A 28 16.26 12.25 -6.48
C GLY A 28 16.12 10.74 -6.27
N GLU A 29 16.96 9.93 -6.90
CA GLU A 29 16.98 8.51 -6.58
C GLU A 29 17.19 8.39 -5.08
N MET A 30 16.28 7.70 -4.40
CA MET A 30 16.46 7.47 -2.98
C MET A 30 17.75 6.64 -2.81
N PRO A 31 18.65 7.00 -1.90
CA PRO A 31 19.88 6.26 -1.66
C PRO A 31 19.62 4.76 -1.50
N GLU A 32 20.47 3.92 -2.07
CA GLU A 32 20.30 2.47 -2.10
C GLU A 32 20.14 1.87 -0.69
N ASP A 33 20.88 2.37 0.29
CA ASP A 33 20.81 1.93 1.68
C ASP A 33 19.46 2.23 2.36
N LEU A 34 18.69 3.19 1.83
CA LEU A 34 17.34 3.51 2.30
C LEU A 34 16.26 2.63 1.65
N VAL A 35 16.52 2.06 0.46
CA VAL A 35 15.54 1.22 -0.25
C VAL A 35 15.88 -0.27 -0.22
N ALA A 36 17.17 -0.64 -0.14
CA ALA A 36 17.60 -2.03 -0.10
C ALA A 36 16.96 -2.78 1.08
N LEU A 37 16.50 -4.00 0.80
CA LEU A 37 15.91 -4.86 1.83
C LEU A 37 16.98 -5.39 2.77
N ARG A 38 16.67 -5.37 4.07
CA ARG A 38 17.43 -6.03 5.10
C ARG A 38 16.86 -7.40 5.42
N PRO A 39 17.64 -8.29 6.05
CA PRO A 39 17.12 -9.53 6.60
C PRO A 39 15.84 -9.27 7.43
N ASN A 40 14.89 -10.18 7.34
CA ASN A 40 13.60 -10.15 8.05
C ASN A 40 12.57 -9.10 7.58
N GLU A 41 12.88 -8.14 6.73
CA GLU A 41 11.90 -7.10 6.33
C GLU A 41 10.73 -7.64 5.50
N ARG A 42 10.92 -8.72 4.74
CA ARG A 42 9.80 -9.44 4.10
C ARG A 42 8.87 -10.14 5.09
N THR A 43 9.28 -10.29 6.36
CA THR A 43 8.40 -10.82 7.42
C THR A 43 7.37 -9.81 7.93
N ALA A 44 7.48 -8.54 7.54
CA ALA A 44 6.67 -7.42 8.02
C ALA A 44 5.19 -7.45 7.58
N SER A 45 4.75 -8.47 6.84
CA SER A 45 3.37 -8.59 6.36
C SER A 45 2.97 -7.34 5.54
N VAL A 46 1.84 -6.71 5.87
CA VAL A 46 1.35 -5.50 5.20
C VAL A 46 2.16 -4.22 5.50
N TYR A 47 3.13 -4.28 6.42
CA TYR A 47 4.07 -3.17 6.68
C TYR A 47 5.32 -3.25 5.80
N HIS A 48 5.41 -4.25 4.91
CA HIS A 48 6.49 -4.34 3.94
C HIS A 48 6.45 -3.16 2.99
N SER A 49 7.61 -2.52 2.75
CA SER A 49 7.74 -1.42 1.78
C SER A 49 7.67 -1.93 0.35
N TYR A 50 7.31 -1.06 -0.60
CA TYR A 50 7.21 -1.46 -2.01
C TYR A 50 8.57 -1.83 -2.59
N GLU A 51 8.62 -2.98 -3.28
CA GLU A 51 9.77 -3.43 -4.05
C GLU A 51 9.56 -3.14 -5.54
N PHE A 52 10.41 -2.29 -6.11
CA PHE A 52 10.39 -2.00 -7.53
C PHE A 52 11.18 -3.06 -8.29
N GLU A 53 10.48 -3.96 -8.96
CA GLU A 53 11.10 -4.96 -9.82
C GLU A 53 11.13 -4.50 -11.28
N PRO A 54 12.00 -5.11 -12.11
CA PRO A 54 11.96 -4.89 -13.57
C PRO A 54 10.57 -5.20 -14.13
N ILE A 55 10.09 -4.35 -15.03
CA ILE A 55 8.82 -4.56 -15.72
C ILE A 55 9.03 -5.60 -16.83
N ALA A 56 8.21 -6.65 -16.83
CA ALA A 56 8.11 -7.60 -17.93
C ALA A 56 6.69 -7.52 -18.50
N ASP A 57 6.56 -7.09 -19.75
CA ASP A 57 5.27 -6.93 -20.42
C ASP A 57 5.11 -7.93 -21.56
N THR A 58 3.96 -8.61 -21.59
CA THR A 58 3.49 -9.31 -22.79
C THR A 58 3.00 -8.25 -23.78
N PRO A 59 3.50 -8.20 -25.02
CA PRO A 59 3.00 -7.26 -26.02
C PRO A 59 1.51 -7.44 -26.29
N PRO A 60 0.76 -6.36 -26.55
CA PRO A 60 -0.65 -6.49 -26.95
C PRO A 60 -0.77 -7.20 -28.29
N PRO A 61 -1.93 -7.86 -28.57
CA PRO A 61 -2.24 -8.39 -29.89
C PRO A 61 -2.14 -7.29 -30.96
N ASP A 62 -1.80 -7.70 -32.19
CA ASP A 62 -1.58 -6.78 -33.31
C ASP A 62 -2.75 -5.80 -33.50
N GLY A 63 -2.41 -4.53 -33.68
CA GLY A 63 -3.36 -3.44 -33.87
C GLY A 63 -4.03 -2.89 -32.61
N PHE A 64 -3.83 -3.51 -31.44
CA PHE A 64 -4.37 -2.99 -30.18
C PHE A 64 -3.38 -2.02 -29.52
N LYS A 65 -3.90 -0.86 -29.09
CA LYS A 65 -3.14 0.16 -28.35
C LYS A 65 -3.82 0.50 -27.02
N PRO A 66 -3.06 0.75 -25.95
CA PRO A 66 -3.64 1.18 -24.69
C PRO A 66 -4.24 2.59 -24.85
N PHE A 67 -5.42 2.81 -24.26
CA PHE A 67 -6.08 4.13 -24.33
C PHE A 67 -6.64 4.63 -23.02
N TYR A 68 -6.81 3.78 -22.00
CA TYR A 68 -7.37 4.14 -20.71
C TYR A 68 -6.80 3.28 -19.60
N ILE A 69 -6.60 3.89 -18.41
CA ILE A 69 -6.16 3.21 -17.20
C ILE A 69 -7.14 3.48 -16.05
N SER A 70 -7.64 2.43 -15.42
CA SER A 70 -8.30 2.49 -14.11
C SER A 70 -7.35 1.96 -13.06
N HIS A 71 -6.96 2.82 -12.12
CA HIS A 71 -5.98 2.54 -11.08
C HIS A 71 -6.62 2.53 -9.70
N TYR A 72 -6.13 1.66 -8.82
CA TYR A 72 -6.33 1.72 -7.39
C TYR A 72 -4.98 1.56 -6.68
N GLY A 73 -4.56 2.56 -5.90
CA GLY A 73 -3.33 2.54 -5.10
C GLY A 73 -3.62 2.57 -3.60
N ARG A 74 -2.95 1.71 -2.85
CA ARG A 74 -2.80 1.84 -1.40
C ARG A 74 -1.90 3.03 -1.11
N HIS A 75 -2.08 3.73 0.04
CA HIS A 75 -1.11 4.74 0.49
C HIS A 75 0.31 4.16 0.57
N GLY A 76 1.32 4.99 0.41
CA GLY A 76 2.73 4.62 0.52
C GLY A 76 3.18 4.28 1.93
N SER A 77 4.48 4.03 2.08
CA SER A 77 5.13 3.83 3.36
C SER A 77 4.78 4.94 4.34
N ARG A 78 4.48 4.57 5.58
CA ARG A 78 3.95 5.46 6.61
C ARG A 78 4.42 5.05 7.99
N ASN A 79 4.31 5.93 8.95
CA ASN A 79 4.49 5.60 10.36
C ASN A 79 3.32 4.76 10.89
N LEU A 80 3.50 4.12 12.05
CA LEU A 80 2.45 3.29 12.67
C LEU A 80 1.19 4.10 12.96
N THR A 81 0.09 3.40 12.98
CA THR A 81 -1.18 3.83 13.57
C THR A 81 -1.48 2.93 14.77
N GLY A 82 -2.25 3.42 15.73
CA GLY A 82 -2.65 2.62 16.89
C GLY A 82 -1.67 2.69 18.06
N SER A 83 -1.67 1.67 18.92
CA SER A 83 -1.02 1.72 20.24
C SER A 83 0.31 0.97 20.35
N ALA A 84 0.85 0.40 19.28
CA ALA A 84 2.02 -0.48 19.38
C ALA A 84 3.23 0.24 20.03
N VAL A 85 3.55 1.46 19.59
CA VAL A 85 4.65 2.24 20.16
C VAL A 85 4.40 2.55 21.64
N SER A 86 3.22 3.03 21.99
CA SER A 86 2.86 3.36 23.37
C SER A 86 2.75 2.12 24.26
N ASP A 87 2.32 0.98 23.74
CA ASP A 87 2.25 -0.28 24.48
C ASP A 87 3.67 -0.78 24.85
N VAL A 88 4.60 -0.76 23.88
CA VAL A 88 6.02 -1.14 24.14
C VAL A 88 6.67 -0.14 25.08
N MET A 89 6.56 1.15 24.80
CA MET A 89 7.13 2.20 25.65
C MET A 89 6.60 2.14 27.10
N GLY A 90 5.28 2.00 27.26
CA GLY A 90 4.67 1.91 28.57
C GLY A 90 5.14 0.71 29.41
N ALA A 91 5.38 -0.45 28.76
CA ALA A 91 5.92 -1.64 29.41
C ALA A 91 7.40 -1.39 29.84
N LEU A 92 8.23 -0.88 28.94
CA LEU A 92 9.65 -0.64 29.17
C LEU A 92 9.89 0.47 30.23
N GLU A 93 9.21 1.60 30.12
CA GLU A 93 9.35 2.71 31.08
C GLU A 93 8.89 2.30 32.48
N LYS A 94 7.80 1.54 32.58
CA LYS A 94 7.36 1.03 33.88
C LYS A 94 8.36 0.06 34.51
N ALA A 95 9.00 -0.80 33.71
CA ALA A 95 10.04 -1.71 34.19
C ALA A 95 11.32 -0.92 34.55
N ASN A 96 11.72 0.07 33.76
CA ASN A 96 12.86 0.91 34.01
C ASN A 96 12.78 1.65 35.36
N LYS A 97 11.62 2.23 35.68
CA LYS A 97 11.37 2.89 36.99
C LYS A 97 11.55 1.97 38.20
N ARG A 98 11.51 0.65 38.02
CA ARG A 98 11.68 -0.37 39.06
C ARG A 98 13.01 -1.10 38.98
N ASN A 99 13.94 -0.63 38.13
CA ASN A 99 15.19 -1.32 37.81
C ASN A 99 14.99 -2.77 37.35
N ALA A 100 13.89 -3.03 36.64
CA ALA A 100 13.46 -4.36 36.20
C ALA A 100 13.76 -4.63 34.70
N LEU A 101 14.67 -3.91 34.10
CA LEU A 101 15.19 -4.15 32.75
C LEU A 101 16.55 -4.82 32.79
N THR A 102 16.77 -5.79 31.89
CA THR A 102 18.10 -6.31 31.58
C THR A 102 18.94 -5.25 30.85
N GLU A 103 20.20 -5.55 30.53
CA GLU A 103 21.02 -4.68 29.67
C GLU A 103 20.39 -4.54 28.29
N MET A 104 19.92 -5.66 27.67
CA MET A 104 19.20 -5.65 26.41
C MET A 104 17.91 -4.85 26.50
N GLY A 105 17.17 -4.94 27.61
CA GLY A 105 15.95 -4.15 27.83
C GLY A 105 16.21 -2.65 27.91
N ARG A 106 17.33 -2.22 28.52
CA ARG A 106 17.74 -0.79 28.51
C ARG A 106 18.14 -0.31 27.13
N SER A 107 18.86 -1.15 26.36
CA SER A 107 19.18 -0.85 24.97
C SER A 107 17.93 -0.71 24.12
N LEU A 108 16.96 -1.64 24.25
CA LEU A 108 15.68 -1.56 23.57
C LEU A 108 14.92 -0.28 23.94
N LEU A 109 14.87 0.08 25.21
CA LEU A 109 14.23 1.33 25.66
C LEU A 109 14.84 2.56 25.00
N ALA A 110 16.16 2.61 24.87
CA ALA A 110 16.84 3.71 24.20
C ALA A 110 16.46 3.84 22.72
N ASP A 111 16.36 2.71 22.01
CA ASP A 111 15.96 2.70 20.62
C ASP A 111 14.45 2.99 20.43
N MET A 112 13.61 2.46 21.30
CA MET A 112 12.18 2.74 21.26
C MET A 112 11.85 4.22 21.55
N ARG A 113 12.68 4.92 22.32
CA ARG A 113 12.55 6.39 22.52
C ARG A 113 12.77 7.16 21.21
N LYS A 114 13.69 6.71 20.34
CA LYS A 114 13.89 7.31 19.01
C LYS A 114 12.65 7.10 18.15
N ILE A 115 12.09 5.87 18.14
CA ILE A 115 10.85 5.58 17.41
C ILE A 115 9.70 6.42 17.96
N ALA A 116 9.54 6.52 19.28
CA ALA A 116 8.48 7.28 19.90
C ALA A 116 8.55 8.77 19.54
N ALA A 117 9.73 9.37 19.52
CA ALA A 117 9.91 10.77 19.13
C ALA A 117 9.43 11.04 17.69
N VAL A 118 9.80 10.19 16.73
CA VAL A 118 9.32 10.29 15.34
C VAL A 118 7.82 10.00 15.25
N HIS A 119 7.34 8.99 15.99
CA HIS A 119 5.93 8.59 15.95
C HIS A 119 4.99 9.65 16.52
N ASP A 120 5.36 10.35 17.60
CA ASP A 120 4.52 11.37 18.23
C ASP A 120 4.21 12.54 17.27
N GLU A 121 5.14 12.88 16.39
CA GLU A 121 4.94 13.90 15.37
C GLU A 121 4.29 13.36 14.08
N MET A 122 4.48 12.07 13.77
CA MET A 122 4.12 11.46 12.49
C MET A 122 3.13 10.30 12.60
N ASN A 123 2.34 10.19 13.65
CA ASN A 123 1.39 9.07 13.83
C ASN A 123 0.52 8.87 12.58
N GLY A 124 0.71 7.72 11.90
CA GLY A 124 -0.02 7.35 10.70
C GLY A 124 0.21 8.24 9.47
N GLN A 125 1.16 9.18 9.54
CA GLN A 125 1.53 10.05 8.42
C GLN A 125 2.38 9.31 7.40
N LEU A 126 2.30 9.76 6.14
CA LEU A 126 3.15 9.29 5.06
C LEU A 126 4.61 9.69 5.35
N THR A 127 5.56 8.79 5.10
CA THR A 127 7.00 9.05 5.21
C THR A 127 7.57 9.56 3.89
N GLU A 128 8.83 10.05 3.90
CA GLU A 128 9.55 10.42 2.67
C GLU A 128 9.61 9.24 1.70
N ARG A 129 9.88 8.02 2.21
CA ARG A 129 9.83 6.80 1.39
C ARG A 129 8.47 6.61 0.73
N GLY A 130 7.38 6.83 1.46
CA GLY A 130 6.03 6.67 0.91
C GLY A 130 5.69 7.69 -0.18
N ALA A 131 6.18 8.91 -0.06
CA ALA A 131 6.08 9.93 -1.09
C ALA A 131 6.84 9.52 -2.36
N TRP A 132 8.11 9.11 -2.21
CA TRP A 132 8.95 8.61 -3.29
C TRP A 132 8.35 7.37 -4.00
N GLU A 133 7.81 6.40 -3.25
CA GLU A 133 7.13 5.22 -3.82
C GLU A 133 6.04 5.63 -4.83
N HIS A 134 5.21 6.61 -4.47
CA HIS A 134 4.13 7.09 -5.34
C HIS A 134 4.62 7.89 -6.54
N GLN A 135 5.65 8.71 -6.37
CA GLN A 135 6.27 9.44 -7.48
C GLN A 135 6.85 8.45 -8.49
N ARG A 136 7.61 7.47 -8.03
CA ARG A 136 8.22 6.45 -8.90
C ARG A 136 7.17 5.60 -9.62
N LEU A 137 6.10 5.17 -8.94
CA LEU A 137 4.98 4.46 -9.58
C LEU A 137 4.34 5.27 -10.70
N ALA A 138 4.18 6.58 -10.53
CA ALA A 138 3.61 7.46 -11.53
C ALA A 138 4.49 7.58 -12.77
N HIS A 139 5.81 7.76 -12.60
CA HIS A 139 6.76 7.78 -13.72
C HIS A 139 6.76 6.47 -14.48
N ARG A 140 6.85 5.34 -13.77
CA ARG A 140 6.80 4.01 -14.39
C ARG A 140 5.50 3.76 -15.15
N MET A 141 4.37 4.26 -14.64
CA MET A 141 3.09 4.20 -15.37
C MET A 141 3.12 5.03 -16.66
N ALA A 142 3.67 6.24 -16.62
CA ALA A 142 3.79 7.10 -17.79
C ALA A 142 4.73 6.51 -18.85
N GLU A 143 5.87 5.98 -18.43
CA GLU A 143 6.86 5.32 -19.31
C GLU A 143 6.31 4.05 -19.95
N ARG A 144 5.55 3.27 -19.18
CA ARG A 144 4.97 1.99 -19.63
C ARG A 144 3.80 2.17 -20.59
N PHE A 145 3.01 3.23 -20.44
CA PHE A 145 1.79 3.48 -21.23
C PHE A 145 1.78 4.87 -21.86
N PRO A 146 2.81 5.26 -22.65
CA PRO A 146 2.92 6.61 -23.21
C PRO A 146 1.74 6.97 -24.10
N ASP A 147 1.16 6.03 -24.85
CA ASP A 147 0.01 6.28 -25.73
C ASP A 147 -1.24 6.76 -24.94
N VAL A 148 -1.41 6.33 -23.68
CA VAL A 148 -2.52 6.76 -22.83
C VAL A 148 -2.41 8.23 -22.49
N PHE A 149 -1.18 8.72 -22.29
CA PHE A 149 -0.89 10.06 -21.78
C PHE A 149 -0.37 11.04 -22.84
N ALA A 150 -0.22 10.62 -24.09
CA ALA A 150 0.37 11.43 -25.18
C ALA A 150 -0.39 12.69 -25.55
N ARG A 151 -1.70 12.77 -25.26
CA ARG A 151 -2.58 13.86 -25.67
C ARG A 151 -3.13 14.62 -24.46
N ARG A 152 -3.64 15.84 -24.68
CA ARG A 152 -4.41 16.56 -23.69
C ARG A 152 -5.69 15.79 -23.37
N ARG A 153 -5.72 15.19 -22.17
CA ARG A 153 -6.83 14.37 -21.69
C ARG A 153 -7.01 14.56 -20.19
N ARG A 154 -8.17 14.19 -19.69
CA ARG A 154 -8.51 14.33 -18.27
C ARG A 154 -8.09 13.09 -17.47
N VAL A 155 -7.62 13.33 -16.26
CA VAL A 155 -7.33 12.32 -15.24
C VAL A 155 -8.19 12.60 -14.02
N HIS A 156 -9.09 11.69 -13.69
CA HIS A 156 -9.94 11.78 -12.50
C HIS A 156 -9.25 11.18 -11.30
N CYS A 157 -9.03 11.97 -10.25
CA CYS A 157 -8.35 11.56 -9.03
C CYS A 157 -9.33 11.51 -7.86
N ARG A 158 -9.45 10.35 -7.23
CA ARG A 158 -10.34 10.11 -6.10
C ARG A 158 -9.56 9.50 -4.94
N SER A 159 -9.83 9.94 -3.71
CA SER A 159 -9.15 9.41 -2.52
C SER A 159 -10.09 9.14 -1.36
N SER A 160 -9.64 8.28 -0.45
CA SER A 160 -10.23 8.23 0.89
C SER A 160 -9.90 9.51 1.66
N VAL A 161 -10.55 9.70 2.82
CA VAL A 161 -10.42 10.92 3.64
C VAL A 161 -9.15 10.98 4.50
N SER A 162 -8.33 9.92 4.51
CA SER A 162 -7.12 9.87 5.35
C SER A 162 -6.00 10.76 4.81
N PRO A 163 -5.34 11.58 5.65
CA PRO A 163 -4.26 12.48 5.21
C PRO A 163 -3.16 11.77 4.42
N ARG A 164 -2.68 10.61 4.91
CA ARG A 164 -1.65 9.82 4.19
C ARG A 164 -2.05 9.41 2.78
N VAL A 165 -3.35 9.15 2.55
CA VAL A 165 -3.86 8.78 1.23
C VAL A 165 -3.93 9.99 0.31
N LEU A 166 -4.37 11.15 0.84
CA LEU A 166 -4.38 12.42 0.12
C LEU A 166 -2.97 12.84 -0.31
N ILE A 167 -1.98 12.70 0.59
CA ILE A 167 -0.59 13.04 0.28
C ILE A 167 0.03 12.02 -0.70
N SER A 168 -0.33 10.72 -0.60
CA SER A 168 0.05 9.72 -1.61
C SER A 168 -0.50 10.08 -2.99
N GLN A 169 -1.79 10.45 -3.08
CA GLN A 169 -2.41 10.92 -4.32
C GLN A 169 -1.69 12.15 -4.88
N ALA A 170 -1.38 13.14 -4.03
CA ALA A 170 -0.70 14.35 -4.45
C ALA A 170 0.67 14.05 -5.06
N ASN A 171 1.49 13.22 -4.39
CA ASN A 171 2.82 12.84 -4.89
C ASN A 171 2.73 12.09 -6.23
N PHE A 172 1.80 11.14 -6.35
CA PHE A 172 1.59 10.41 -7.61
C PHE A 172 1.18 11.36 -8.73
N THR A 173 0.20 12.22 -8.50
CA THR A 173 -0.36 13.10 -9.54
C THR A 173 0.59 14.21 -9.95
N MET A 174 1.41 14.74 -9.03
CA MET A 174 2.46 15.70 -9.35
C MET A 174 3.52 15.07 -10.26
N ALA A 175 3.99 13.88 -9.94
CA ALA A 175 4.95 13.15 -10.76
C ALA A 175 4.37 12.76 -12.13
N LEU A 176 3.10 12.34 -12.19
CA LEU A 176 2.43 12.06 -13.47
C LEU A 176 2.26 13.33 -14.30
N LYS A 177 1.99 14.49 -13.67
CA LYS A 177 1.89 15.79 -14.35
C LYS A 177 3.24 16.25 -14.90
N ASP A 178 4.32 15.97 -14.18
CA ASP A 178 5.69 16.24 -14.64
C ASP A 178 6.02 15.40 -15.88
N ALA A 179 5.76 14.09 -15.83
CA ALA A 179 5.98 13.17 -16.94
C ALA A 179 5.05 13.43 -18.15
N ALA A 180 3.86 13.99 -17.93
CA ALA A 180 2.85 14.25 -18.96
C ALA A 180 2.18 15.59 -18.74
N PRO A 181 2.86 16.73 -19.06
CA PRO A 181 2.39 18.08 -18.74
C PRO A 181 1.06 18.49 -19.38
N GLN A 182 0.66 17.83 -20.48
CA GLN A 182 -0.58 18.07 -21.20
C GLN A 182 -1.83 17.57 -20.48
N LEU A 183 -1.71 16.70 -19.46
CA LEU A 183 -2.85 16.14 -18.74
C LEU A 183 -3.55 17.20 -17.87
N GLU A 184 -4.87 17.06 -17.77
CA GLU A 184 -5.73 17.88 -16.89
C GLU A 184 -6.24 17.01 -15.74
N PHE A 185 -6.03 17.44 -14.50
CA PHE A 185 -6.41 16.68 -13.31
C PHE A 185 -7.63 17.29 -12.63
N ASP A 186 -8.57 16.46 -12.22
CA ASP A 186 -9.59 16.82 -11.25
C ASP A 186 -9.51 15.94 -10.00
N PHE A 187 -9.80 16.52 -8.85
CA PHE A 187 -9.64 15.87 -7.56
C PHE A 187 -10.96 15.85 -6.81
N ALA A 188 -11.26 14.71 -6.18
CA ALA A 188 -12.36 14.62 -5.24
C ALA A 188 -12.04 13.65 -4.09
N THR A 189 -12.49 14.02 -2.91
CA THR A 189 -12.43 13.23 -1.68
C THR A 189 -13.73 13.39 -0.90
N GLY A 190 -13.79 12.85 0.30
CA GLY A 190 -14.93 12.91 1.19
C GLY A 190 -15.64 11.57 1.34
N GLU A 191 -16.62 11.51 2.25
CA GLU A 191 -17.30 10.27 2.64
C GLU A 191 -17.94 9.54 1.46
N ARG A 192 -18.54 10.29 0.53
CA ARG A 192 -19.14 9.72 -0.70
C ARG A 192 -18.15 8.86 -1.48
N HIS A 193 -16.91 9.35 -1.66
CA HIS A 193 -15.87 8.65 -2.37
C HIS A 193 -15.24 7.55 -1.51
N HIS A 194 -15.09 7.80 -0.21
CA HIS A 194 -14.60 6.80 0.74
C HIS A 194 -15.49 5.54 0.76
N LYS A 195 -16.82 5.69 0.66
CA LYS A 195 -17.77 4.56 0.58
C LYS A 195 -17.59 3.68 -0.68
N VAL A 196 -16.95 4.19 -1.72
CA VAL A 196 -16.62 3.45 -2.94
C VAL A 196 -15.20 2.90 -2.89
N ILE A 197 -14.26 3.68 -2.34
CA ILE A 197 -12.82 3.35 -2.34
C ILE A 197 -12.46 2.37 -1.22
N ASN A 198 -13.22 2.35 -0.12
CA ASN A 198 -12.96 1.45 1.02
C ASN A 198 -14.26 0.76 1.49
N PRO A 199 -14.91 -0.03 0.61
CA PRO A 199 -16.22 -0.59 0.91
C PRO A 199 -16.20 -1.59 2.06
N LEU A 200 -15.15 -2.39 2.23
CA LEU A 200 -15.01 -3.34 3.36
C LEU A 200 -15.08 -2.63 4.72
N HIS A 201 -14.49 -1.43 4.84
CA HIS A 201 -14.58 -0.65 6.08
C HIS A 201 -16.04 -0.44 6.50
N TRP A 202 -16.90 -0.03 5.56
CA TRP A 202 -18.31 0.21 5.79
C TRP A 202 -19.09 -1.09 6.02
N ALA A 203 -18.81 -2.14 5.25
CA ALA A 203 -19.42 -3.45 5.43
C ALA A 203 -19.15 -4.03 6.84
N ARG A 204 -17.94 -3.83 7.37
CA ARG A 204 -17.59 -4.25 8.74
C ARG A 204 -18.26 -3.40 9.81
N MET A 205 -18.52 -2.12 9.57
CA MET A 205 -19.34 -1.29 10.47
C MET A 205 -20.78 -1.75 10.51
N ASP A 206 -21.33 -2.16 9.36
CA ASP A 206 -22.71 -2.68 9.26
C ASP A 206 -22.85 -4.10 9.84
N LYS A 207 -21.74 -4.86 9.92
CA LYS A 207 -21.70 -6.24 10.46
C LYS A 207 -20.62 -6.38 11.55
N PRO A 208 -20.78 -5.74 12.71
CA PRO A 208 -19.78 -5.72 13.78
C PRO A 208 -19.52 -7.10 14.41
N ASP A 209 -20.47 -8.03 14.31
CA ASP A 209 -20.33 -9.42 14.74
C ASP A 209 -19.27 -10.16 13.94
N ILE A 210 -19.23 -9.99 12.60
CA ILE A 210 -18.20 -10.57 11.73
C ILE A 210 -16.83 -9.98 12.09
N ALA A 211 -16.75 -8.66 12.28
CA ALA A 211 -15.51 -8.01 12.69
C ALA A 211 -15.01 -8.57 14.02
N THR A 212 -15.88 -8.69 15.02
CA THR A 212 -15.53 -9.22 16.35
C THR A 212 -15.11 -10.70 16.28
N ARG A 213 -15.80 -11.54 15.50
CA ARG A 213 -15.48 -12.96 15.35
C ARG A 213 -14.12 -13.15 14.69
N SER A 214 -13.84 -12.40 13.61
CA SER A 214 -12.54 -12.52 12.92
C SER A 214 -11.37 -12.13 13.82
N GLU A 215 -11.51 -11.07 14.64
CA GLU A 215 -10.47 -10.67 15.59
C GLU A 215 -10.26 -11.72 16.70
N LYS A 216 -11.32 -12.29 17.26
CA LYS A 216 -11.22 -13.36 18.28
C LYS A 216 -10.50 -14.61 17.75
N ILE A 217 -10.77 -15.00 16.50
CA ILE A 217 -10.07 -16.14 15.86
C ILE A 217 -8.59 -15.81 15.69
N ALA A 218 -8.26 -14.61 15.21
CA ALA A 218 -6.87 -14.17 15.04
C ALA A 218 -6.12 -14.08 16.39
N GLU A 219 -6.77 -13.59 17.44
CA GLU A 219 -6.20 -13.54 18.80
C GLU A 219 -5.93 -14.95 19.35
N SER A 220 -6.86 -15.90 19.17
CA SER A 220 -6.64 -17.30 19.58
C SER A 220 -5.46 -17.92 18.83
N PHE A 221 -5.40 -17.75 17.51
CA PHE A 221 -4.32 -18.24 16.69
C PHE A 221 -2.95 -17.69 17.11
N ALA A 222 -2.88 -16.41 17.42
CA ALA A 222 -1.66 -15.79 17.93
C ALA A 222 -1.27 -16.33 19.30
N LYS A 223 -2.24 -16.53 20.19
CA LYS A 223 -2.03 -17.06 21.54
C LYS A 223 -1.49 -18.50 21.50
N ASP A 224 -1.97 -19.31 20.57
CA ASP A 224 -1.56 -20.70 20.43
C ASP A 224 -0.19 -20.84 19.72
N GLY A 225 0.18 -19.83 18.89
CA GLY A 225 1.40 -19.87 18.07
C GLY A 225 2.59 -19.09 18.60
N ILE A 226 2.42 -18.21 19.60
CA ILE A 226 3.49 -17.34 20.10
C ILE A 226 3.85 -17.72 21.55
N ASP A 227 5.09 -18.15 21.78
CA ASP A 227 5.67 -18.22 23.13
C ASP A 227 6.39 -16.89 23.45
N PRO A 228 5.83 -16.04 24.33
CA PRO A 228 6.43 -14.76 24.66
C PRO A 228 7.51 -14.86 25.75
N LYS A 229 7.72 -16.03 26.37
CA LYS A 229 8.58 -16.19 27.55
C LYS A 229 10.06 -15.91 27.24
N PRO A 230 10.67 -16.48 26.19
CA PRO A 230 12.08 -16.22 25.88
C PRO A 230 12.37 -14.74 25.64
N LEU A 231 11.52 -14.03 24.89
CA LEU A 231 11.63 -12.60 24.65
C LEU A 231 11.52 -11.80 25.98
N ALA A 232 10.54 -12.15 26.82
CA ALA A 232 10.35 -11.47 28.10
C ALA A 232 11.56 -11.63 29.02
N GLU A 233 12.16 -12.83 29.08
CA GLU A 233 13.36 -13.11 29.89
C GLU A 233 14.61 -12.40 29.40
N ARG A 234 14.72 -12.13 28.09
CA ARG A 234 15.83 -11.32 27.55
C ARG A 234 15.69 -9.83 27.83
N ILE A 235 14.47 -9.32 27.91
CA ILE A 235 14.21 -7.88 28.05
C ILE A 235 14.00 -7.47 29.51
N PHE A 236 13.35 -8.30 30.31
CA PHE A 236 12.98 -8.00 31.71
C PHE A 236 13.73 -8.90 32.68
N THR A 237 14.07 -8.35 33.86
CA THR A 237 14.69 -9.14 34.93
C THR A 237 13.72 -10.21 35.44
N ALA A 238 14.26 -11.29 36.02
CA ALA A 238 13.48 -12.41 36.55
C ALA A 238 12.35 -11.94 37.47
N GLY A 239 11.16 -12.51 37.29
CA GLY A 239 9.97 -12.18 38.08
C GLY A 239 9.26 -10.87 37.69
N ASN A 240 9.73 -10.14 36.65
CA ASN A 240 9.17 -8.86 36.26
C ASN A 240 8.70 -8.81 34.78
N PRO A 241 8.05 -9.85 34.22
CA PRO A 241 7.59 -9.82 32.84
C PRO A 241 6.53 -8.72 32.62
N PRO A 242 6.29 -8.29 31.36
CA PRO A 242 5.21 -7.37 31.07
C PRO A 242 3.85 -8.01 31.38
N LYS A 243 2.85 -7.21 31.79
CA LYS A 243 1.52 -7.71 32.16
C LYS A 243 0.82 -8.53 31.06
N LYS A 244 1.07 -8.20 29.80
CA LYS A 244 0.49 -8.84 28.60
C LYS A 244 1.63 -9.24 27.65
N PRO A 245 2.35 -10.32 27.91
CA PRO A 245 3.60 -10.62 27.23
C PRO A 245 3.40 -10.91 25.73
N ILE A 246 2.35 -11.59 25.31
CA ILE A 246 2.03 -11.79 23.88
C ILE A 246 1.76 -10.45 23.19
N LYS A 247 0.96 -9.57 23.80
CA LYS A 247 0.68 -8.24 23.24
C LYS A 247 1.96 -7.40 23.15
N PHE A 248 2.85 -7.48 24.12
CA PHE A 248 4.15 -6.83 24.08
C PHE A 248 4.98 -7.33 22.90
N ALA A 249 5.07 -8.65 22.70
CA ALA A 249 5.82 -9.26 21.61
C ALA A 249 5.24 -8.84 20.23
N GLN A 250 3.92 -8.86 20.07
CA GLN A 250 3.25 -8.40 18.85
C GLN A 250 3.50 -6.92 18.58
N ALA A 251 3.35 -6.06 19.60
CA ALA A 251 3.60 -4.62 19.47
C ALA A 251 5.07 -4.31 19.13
N LEU A 252 6.02 -5.03 19.75
CA LEU A 252 7.43 -4.91 19.42
C LEU A 252 7.72 -5.33 17.97
N PHE A 253 7.09 -6.39 17.49
CA PHE A 253 7.22 -6.85 16.12
C PHE A 253 6.62 -5.84 15.12
N GLU A 254 5.50 -5.18 15.46
CA GLU A 254 4.96 -4.08 14.63
C GLU A 254 5.95 -2.91 14.57
N CYS A 255 6.58 -2.54 15.70
CA CYS A 255 7.62 -1.52 15.73
C CYS A 255 8.85 -1.92 14.89
N ALA A 256 9.27 -3.19 14.93
CA ALA A 256 10.33 -3.69 14.06
C ALA A 256 9.94 -3.63 12.57
N SER A 257 8.72 -4.04 12.26
CA SER A 257 8.20 -4.12 10.90
C SER A 257 8.11 -2.75 10.21
N ILE A 258 7.76 -1.69 10.96
CA ILE A 258 7.57 -0.37 10.38
C ILE A 258 8.87 0.39 10.13
N CYS A 259 9.99 0.00 10.76
CA CYS A 259 11.27 0.71 10.63
C CYS A 259 11.72 0.85 9.17
N GLN A 260 11.45 -0.14 8.32
CA GLN A 260 11.74 -0.08 6.89
C GLN A 260 10.99 1.06 6.17
N CYS A 261 9.79 1.38 6.64
CA CYS A 261 8.98 2.47 6.09
C CYS A 261 9.46 3.87 6.52
N CYS A 262 10.21 3.93 7.63
CA CYS A 262 10.64 5.17 8.29
C CYS A 262 12.17 5.31 8.27
N ARG A 263 12.88 4.74 7.31
CA ARG A 263 14.36 4.77 7.28
C ARG A 263 14.94 6.17 7.12
N CYS A 264 14.27 7.03 6.38
CA CYS A 264 14.71 8.42 6.24
C CYS A 264 14.69 9.14 7.57
N GLU A 265 13.67 8.91 8.38
CA GLU A 265 13.45 9.57 9.67
C GLU A 265 14.23 8.89 10.82
N LEU A 266 14.46 7.58 10.74
CA LEU A 266 15.07 6.77 11.82
C LEU A 266 16.57 6.46 11.61
N GLY A 267 17.16 6.85 10.47
CA GLY A 267 18.58 6.64 10.22
C GLY A 267 19.02 5.18 10.23
N GLY A 268 18.16 4.27 9.79
CA GLY A 268 18.52 2.86 9.67
C GLY A 268 18.47 2.05 10.97
N LEU A 269 17.71 2.51 11.96
CA LEU A 269 17.44 1.78 13.19
C LEU A 269 16.86 0.38 12.88
N ASP A 270 17.35 -0.64 13.57
CA ASP A 270 16.90 -2.03 13.43
C ASP A 270 16.42 -2.59 14.79
N ILE A 271 15.12 -2.81 14.89
CA ILE A 271 14.49 -3.40 16.08
C ILE A 271 14.43 -4.95 15.98
N TYR A 272 14.55 -5.53 14.78
CA TYR A 272 14.62 -6.99 14.65
C TYR A 272 15.78 -7.61 15.43
N ARG A 273 16.85 -6.86 15.71
CA ARG A 273 18.00 -7.31 16.51
C ARG A 273 17.66 -7.77 17.95
N TYR A 274 16.47 -7.41 18.44
CA TYR A 274 15.98 -7.80 19.77
C TYR A 274 15.13 -9.09 19.72
N LEU A 275 14.83 -9.60 18.52
CA LEU A 275 14.00 -10.75 18.26
C LEU A 275 14.84 -11.91 17.69
N GLU A 276 14.57 -13.11 18.12
CA GLU A 276 15.18 -14.30 17.53
C GLU A 276 14.40 -14.79 16.30
N ALA A 277 15.05 -15.56 15.43
CA ALA A 277 14.46 -16.02 14.18
C ALA A 277 13.15 -16.83 14.38
N GLY A 278 13.08 -17.64 15.45
CA GLY A 278 11.85 -18.39 15.81
C GLY A 278 10.69 -17.46 16.20
N GLU A 279 10.99 -16.40 16.95
CA GLU A 279 10.01 -15.39 17.37
C GLU A 279 9.54 -14.57 16.19
N ILE A 280 10.46 -14.11 15.33
CA ILE A 280 10.14 -13.40 14.10
C ILE A 280 9.19 -14.24 13.24
N LYS A 281 9.49 -15.53 13.05
CA LYS A 281 8.64 -16.44 12.27
C LYS A 281 7.24 -16.60 12.87
N ALA A 282 7.13 -16.78 14.18
CA ALA A 282 5.84 -16.95 14.86
C ALA A 282 5.00 -15.67 14.80
N LEU A 283 5.62 -14.51 15.08
CA LEU A 283 4.97 -13.19 15.06
C LEU A 283 4.53 -12.80 13.65
N SER A 284 5.40 -12.99 12.66
CA SER A 284 5.09 -12.76 11.24
C SER A 284 3.93 -13.63 10.76
N ARG A 285 3.94 -14.92 11.14
CA ARG A 285 2.86 -15.85 10.81
C ARG A 285 1.52 -15.39 11.39
N ALA A 286 1.50 -15.02 12.66
CA ALA A 286 0.28 -14.55 13.32
C ALA A 286 -0.24 -13.24 12.69
N MET A 287 0.64 -12.28 12.42
CA MET A 287 0.28 -11.01 11.78
C MET A 287 -0.26 -11.23 10.37
N SER A 288 0.40 -12.04 9.54
CA SER A 288 -0.03 -12.33 8.16
C SER A 288 -1.35 -13.06 8.12
N ALA A 289 -1.54 -14.08 8.97
CA ALA A 289 -2.80 -14.81 9.09
C ALA A 289 -3.96 -13.89 9.49
N ARG A 290 -3.74 -13.00 10.48
CA ARG A 290 -4.75 -12.01 10.89
C ARG A 290 -5.15 -11.09 9.74
N HIS A 291 -4.17 -10.51 9.03
CA HIS A 291 -4.48 -9.62 7.91
C HIS A 291 -5.26 -10.33 6.81
N TYR A 292 -4.88 -11.57 6.48
CA TYR A 292 -5.60 -12.36 5.49
C TYR A 292 -7.02 -12.71 5.94
N LEU A 293 -7.21 -13.12 7.19
CA LEU A 293 -8.55 -13.42 7.76
C LEU A 293 -9.48 -12.21 7.69
N VAL A 294 -8.93 -11.00 7.90
CA VAL A 294 -9.70 -9.76 8.00
C VAL A 294 -9.97 -9.12 6.65
N MET A 295 -9.08 -9.28 5.66
CA MET A 295 -9.13 -8.54 4.40
C MET A 295 -8.95 -9.42 3.16
N GLY A 296 -8.43 -10.64 3.29
CA GLY A 296 -8.21 -11.58 2.20
C GLY A 296 -9.42 -12.47 1.90
N ASN A 297 -9.28 -13.30 0.89
CA ASN A 297 -10.30 -14.27 0.48
C ASN A 297 -10.21 -15.58 1.28
N SER A 298 -10.28 -15.49 2.63
CA SER A 298 -10.20 -16.67 3.48
C SER A 298 -11.42 -17.60 3.32
N GLU A 299 -11.26 -18.89 3.58
CA GLU A 299 -12.40 -19.82 3.60
C GLU A 299 -13.44 -19.39 4.65
N GLU A 300 -13.00 -18.75 5.75
CA GLU A 300 -13.84 -18.41 6.90
C GLU A 300 -14.71 -17.15 6.64
N PHE A 301 -14.16 -16.11 5.99
CA PHE A 301 -14.87 -14.83 5.81
C PHE A 301 -14.72 -14.24 4.41
N GLY A 302 -14.00 -14.88 3.50
CA GLY A 302 -13.66 -14.33 2.19
C GLY A 302 -14.89 -14.02 1.32
N GLU A 303 -15.98 -14.75 1.47
CA GLU A 303 -17.24 -14.45 0.77
C GLU A 303 -17.78 -13.07 1.18
N PHE A 304 -17.85 -12.77 2.47
CA PHE A 304 -18.26 -11.47 2.97
C PHE A 304 -17.28 -10.36 2.55
N VAL A 305 -15.98 -10.64 2.68
CA VAL A 305 -14.90 -9.70 2.35
C VAL A 305 -14.93 -9.33 0.86
N SER A 306 -14.95 -10.32 -0.02
CA SER A 306 -14.94 -10.12 -1.48
C SER A 306 -16.25 -9.47 -1.97
N ALA A 307 -17.41 -9.90 -1.46
CA ALA A 307 -18.69 -9.32 -1.83
C ALA A 307 -18.81 -7.82 -1.50
N SER A 308 -18.08 -7.33 -0.48
CA SER A 308 -18.07 -5.91 -0.15
C SER A 308 -17.58 -5.03 -1.30
N GLU A 309 -16.71 -5.55 -2.19
CA GLU A 309 -16.09 -4.80 -3.29
C GLU A 309 -16.97 -4.61 -4.53
N ALA A 310 -18.16 -5.19 -4.56
CA ALA A 310 -19.08 -5.05 -5.69
C ALA A 310 -19.38 -3.58 -6.06
N LYS A 311 -19.34 -2.66 -5.07
CA LYS A 311 -19.52 -1.22 -5.30
C LYS A 311 -18.33 -0.60 -6.03
N LEU A 312 -17.11 -0.97 -5.65
CA LEU A 312 -15.89 -0.53 -6.30
C LEU A 312 -15.77 -1.11 -7.71
N GLY A 313 -16.06 -2.41 -7.87
CA GLY A 313 -16.08 -3.07 -9.17
C GLY A 313 -17.04 -2.37 -10.16
N ARG A 314 -18.28 -2.09 -9.74
CA ARG A 314 -19.26 -1.36 -10.56
C ARG A 314 -18.81 0.07 -10.90
N ASP A 315 -18.20 0.80 -9.97
CA ASP A 315 -17.67 2.14 -10.27
C ASP A 315 -16.56 2.07 -11.32
N MET A 316 -15.65 1.09 -11.21
CA MET A 316 -14.60 0.87 -12.20
C MET A 316 -15.17 0.51 -13.58
N ALA A 317 -16.13 -0.41 -13.64
CA ALA A 317 -16.78 -0.81 -14.88
C ALA A 317 -17.52 0.38 -15.55
N THR A 318 -18.30 1.13 -14.79
CA THR A 318 -19.06 2.30 -15.30
C THR A 318 -18.13 3.36 -15.89
N ARG A 319 -16.98 3.62 -15.24
CA ARG A 319 -15.99 4.59 -15.74
C ARG A 319 -15.24 4.07 -16.96
N ALA A 320 -14.96 2.78 -17.00
CA ALA A 320 -14.39 2.14 -18.18
C ALA A 320 -15.32 2.26 -19.40
N GLU A 321 -16.63 2.02 -19.23
CA GLU A 321 -17.64 2.20 -20.29
C GLU A 321 -17.70 3.66 -20.75
N ALA A 322 -17.64 4.63 -19.81
CA ALA A 322 -17.61 6.03 -20.17
C ALA A 322 -16.33 6.40 -20.98
N ALA A 323 -15.16 5.84 -20.64
CA ALA A 323 -13.93 6.04 -21.38
C ALA A 323 -13.90 5.32 -22.74
N ILE A 324 -14.65 4.22 -22.89
CA ILE A 324 -14.86 3.54 -24.17
C ILE A 324 -15.72 4.40 -25.10
N ALA A 325 -16.74 5.05 -24.58
CA ALA A 325 -17.64 5.91 -25.34
C ALA A 325 -17.02 7.29 -25.67
N ASP A 326 -16.14 7.80 -24.80
CA ASP A 326 -15.55 9.13 -24.91
C ASP A 326 -14.07 9.12 -24.52
N ASP A 327 -13.18 9.33 -25.47
CA ASP A 327 -11.73 9.23 -25.28
C ASP A 327 -11.09 10.47 -24.61
N ARG A 328 -11.88 11.41 -24.09
CA ARG A 328 -11.39 12.60 -23.36
C ARG A 328 -10.80 12.27 -21.98
N VAL A 329 -11.05 11.07 -21.45
CA VAL A 329 -10.50 10.63 -20.16
C VAL A 329 -9.35 9.63 -20.40
N ALA A 330 -8.17 9.95 -19.86
CA ALA A 330 -6.99 9.08 -19.92
C ALA A 330 -6.99 8.05 -18.78
N ALA A 331 -7.35 8.49 -17.57
CA ALA A 331 -7.31 7.62 -16.41
C ALA A 331 -8.31 8.03 -15.31
N ASP A 332 -8.73 7.03 -14.55
CA ASP A 332 -9.38 7.16 -13.25
C ASP A 332 -8.45 6.59 -12.17
N LEU A 333 -7.87 7.46 -11.36
CA LEU A 333 -6.94 7.12 -10.30
C LEU A 333 -7.66 7.13 -8.95
N ARG A 334 -7.63 6.00 -8.26
CA ARG A 334 -8.19 5.85 -6.90
C ARG A 334 -7.08 5.58 -5.92
N PHE A 335 -7.12 6.26 -4.76
CA PHE A 335 -6.15 6.09 -3.69
C PHE A 335 -6.88 5.73 -2.40
N GLY A 336 -6.44 4.65 -1.75
CA GLY A 336 -7.12 4.10 -0.61
C GLY A 336 -6.20 3.29 0.32
N HIS A 337 -6.68 2.13 0.70
CA HIS A 337 -6.11 1.29 1.74
C HIS A 337 -5.97 -0.16 1.28
N ASP A 338 -5.21 -0.94 2.06
CA ASP A 338 -5.14 -2.39 1.96
C ASP A 338 -6.53 -3.06 2.02
N SER A 339 -7.42 -2.51 2.87
CA SER A 339 -8.80 -2.98 3.05
C SER A 339 -9.76 -2.71 1.87
N GLY A 340 -9.34 -2.02 0.83
CA GLY A 340 -10.06 -1.93 -0.45
C GLY A 340 -9.34 -2.70 -1.56
N LEU A 341 -8.02 -2.86 -1.42
CA LEU A 341 -7.22 -3.48 -2.47
C LEU A 341 -7.27 -5.02 -2.39
N TRP A 342 -7.01 -5.61 -1.21
CA TRP A 342 -6.98 -7.07 -1.10
C TRP A 342 -8.35 -7.72 -1.33
N PRO A 343 -9.46 -7.20 -0.79
CA PRO A 343 -10.79 -7.72 -1.10
C PRO A 343 -11.13 -7.67 -2.60
N LEU A 344 -10.63 -6.66 -3.32
CA LEU A 344 -10.80 -6.55 -4.77
C LEU A 344 -10.16 -7.74 -5.50
N ALA A 345 -9.02 -8.25 -5.01
CA ALA A 345 -8.39 -9.42 -5.60
C ALA A 345 -9.29 -10.67 -5.50
N GLY A 346 -9.91 -10.88 -4.34
CA GLY A 346 -10.89 -11.96 -4.14
C GLY A 346 -12.16 -11.77 -4.97
N PHE A 347 -12.68 -10.54 -5.04
CA PHE A 347 -13.84 -10.20 -5.86
C PHE A 347 -13.62 -10.45 -7.36
N MET A 348 -12.44 -10.10 -7.86
CA MET A 348 -12.05 -10.32 -9.25
C MET A 348 -11.57 -11.74 -9.53
N GLU A 349 -11.36 -12.55 -8.48
CA GLU A 349 -10.78 -13.91 -8.54
C GLU A 349 -9.43 -13.93 -9.27
N PHE A 350 -8.53 -12.99 -8.93
CA PHE A 350 -7.16 -12.99 -9.44
C PHE A 350 -6.37 -14.18 -8.90
N GLU A 351 -5.66 -14.89 -9.78
CA GLU A 351 -4.73 -15.95 -9.36
C GLU A 351 -3.63 -15.38 -8.46
N GLY A 352 -3.39 -16.01 -7.34
CA GLY A 352 -2.44 -15.58 -6.33
C GLY A 352 -3.07 -14.69 -5.24
N PRO A 353 -3.22 -13.35 -5.42
CA PRO A 353 -3.75 -12.49 -4.36
C PRO A 353 -5.23 -12.74 -4.05
N GLY A 354 -5.99 -13.28 -4.99
CA GLY A 354 -7.41 -13.62 -4.85
C GLY A 354 -7.66 -15.09 -4.47
N ASP A 355 -6.63 -15.90 -4.27
CA ASP A 355 -6.80 -17.32 -3.95
C ASP A 355 -7.55 -17.50 -2.63
N ARG A 356 -8.43 -18.49 -2.58
CA ARG A 356 -9.21 -18.84 -1.39
C ARG A 356 -8.53 -19.97 -0.64
N VAL A 357 -8.04 -19.67 0.55
CA VAL A 357 -7.35 -20.62 1.41
C VAL A 357 -7.78 -20.46 2.88
N LYS A 358 -7.52 -21.46 3.71
CA LYS A 358 -7.69 -21.30 5.17
C LYS A 358 -6.76 -20.21 5.68
N PHE A 359 -7.25 -19.36 6.58
CA PHE A 359 -6.43 -18.27 7.11
C PHE A 359 -5.12 -18.73 7.75
N ALA A 360 -5.14 -19.89 8.42
CA ALA A 360 -3.97 -20.46 9.08
C ALA A 360 -2.86 -20.90 8.11
N GLU A 361 -3.19 -21.15 6.84
CA GLU A 361 -2.27 -21.54 5.76
C GLU A 361 -1.80 -20.32 4.94
N SER A 362 -2.52 -19.20 5.03
CA SER A 362 -2.27 -18.01 4.22
C SER A 362 -0.87 -17.41 4.34
N PRO A 363 -0.14 -17.50 5.48
CA PRO A 363 1.22 -16.95 5.57
C PRO A 363 2.20 -17.55 4.54
N SER A 364 1.95 -18.80 4.11
CA SER A 364 2.75 -19.46 3.07
C SER A 364 2.07 -19.48 1.70
N ALA A 365 0.76 -19.71 1.65
CA ALA A 365 0.01 -19.83 0.40
C ALA A 365 -0.27 -18.49 -0.26
N CYS A 366 -0.58 -17.46 0.54
CA CYS A 366 -0.90 -16.11 0.05
C CYS A 366 -0.19 -15.04 0.91
N PRO A 367 1.15 -14.94 0.85
CA PRO A 367 1.93 -14.09 1.75
C PRO A 367 1.62 -12.61 1.52
N SER A 368 1.18 -11.94 2.59
CA SER A 368 0.74 -10.54 2.55
C SER A 368 1.84 -9.55 2.14
N TRP A 369 3.10 -9.80 2.50
CA TRP A 369 4.22 -8.96 2.09
C TRP A 369 4.40 -8.88 0.56
N LYS A 370 4.07 -9.98 -0.15
CA LYS A 370 4.17 -10.07 -1.61
C LYS A 370 3.01 -9.34 -2.30
N TRP A 371 1.79 -9.52 -1.77
CA TRP A 371 0.59 -9.06 -2.45
C TRP A 371 0.10 -7.70 -2.00
N LEU A 372 0.43 -7.33 -0.75
CA LEU A 372 -0.09 -6.11 -0.13
C LEU A 372 0.99 -5.28 0.58
N PRO A 373 2.15 -5.01 -0.07
CA PRO A 373 3.12 -4.07 0.51
C PRO A 373 2.53 -2.67 0.64
N MET A 374 3.25 -1.74 1.27
CA MET A 374 2.96 -0.30 1.16
C MET A 374 2.96 0.10 -0.32
N ALA A 375 2.20 1.11 -0.70
CA ALA A 375 2.00 1.52 -2.10
C ALA A 375 1.54 0.41 -3.07
N ALA A 376 1.09 -0.76 -2.56
CA ALA A 376 0.50 -1.80 -3.41
C ALA A 376 -0.56 -1.21 -4.33
N ASN A 377 -0.62 -1.68 -5.55
CA ASN A 377 -1.50 -1.10 -6.54
C ASN A 377 -2.11 -2.14 -7.50
N PHE A 378 -3.27 -1.78 -7.99
CA PHE A 378 -3.99 -2.47 -9.05
C PHE A 378 -4.16 -1.53 -10.24
N GLN A 379 -3.95 -2.03 -11.45
CA GLN A 379 -4.16 -1.29 -12.68
C GLN A 379 -4.95 -2.16 -13.66
N MET A 380 -6.01 -1.59 -14.22
CA MET A 380 -6.78 -2.14 -15.32
C MET A 380 -6.54 -1.28 -16.55
N ILE A 381 -5.92 -1.83 -17.57
CA ILE A 381 -5.56 -1.13 -18.79
C ILE A 381 -6.46 -1.60 -19.93
N LEU A 382 -7.18 -0.68 -20.56
CA LEU A 382 -7.98 -0.95 -21.74
C LEU A 382 -7.21 -0.67 -23.02
N TYR A 383 -7.32 -1.58 -23.97
CA TYR A 383 -6.70 -1.53 -25.28
C TYR A 383 -7.79 -1.52 -26.36
N ARG A 384 -7.58 -0.77 -27.43
CA ARG A 384 -8.53 -0.68 -28.55
C ARG A 384 -7.80 -0.85 -29.86
N ASN A 385 -8.44 -1.54 -30.82
CA ASN A 385 -8.01 -1.62 -32.21
C ASN A 385 -8.80 -0.66 -33.12
N ALA A 386 -8.42 -0.61 -34.40
CA ALA A 386 -9.09 0.25 -35.39
C ALA A 386 -10.56 -0.14 -35.67
N LYS A 387 -10.97 -1.37 -35.34
CA LYS A 387 -12.36 -1.83 -35.48
C LYS A 387 -13.23 -1.48 -34.26
N GLY A 388 -12.65 -0.86 -33.22
CA GLY A 388 -13.36 -0.53 -31.98
C GLY A 388 -13.47 -1.70 -30.99
N GLU A 389 -12.84 -2.84 -31.25
CA GLU A 389 -12.79 -3.95 -30.29
C GLU A 389 -11.96 -3.55 -29.07
N VAL A 390 -12.41 -3.94 -27.88
CA VAL A 390 -11.77 -3.58 -26.61
C VAL A 390 -11.26 -4.82 -25.87
N LEU A 391 -9.99 -4.80 -25.54
CA LEU A 391 -9.34 -5.75 -24.64
C LEU A 391 -8.97 -5.08 -23.31
N VAL A 392 -8.83 -5.90 -22.28
CA VAL A 392 -8.37 -5.47 -20.96
C VAL A 392 -7.20 -6.34 -20.49
N LYS A 393 -6.21 -5.70 -19.86
CA LYS A 393 -5.12 -6.33 -19.13
C LYS A 393 -5.13 -5.84 -17.70
N PHE A 394 -4.81 -6.72 -16.75
CA PHE A 394 -4.73 -6.41 -15.33
C PHE A 394 -3.30 -6.50 -14.81
N LEU A 395 -2.91 -5.55 -13.97
CA LEU A 395 -1.65 -5.54 -13.25
C LEU A 395 -1.92 -5.45 -11.75
N TRP A 396 -1.15 -6.20 -10.98
CA TRP A 396 -1.09 -6.11 -9.52
C TRP A 396 0.35 -5.91 -9.08
N ASN A 397 0.63 -4.82 -8.39
CA ASN A 397 1.99 -4.39 -8.11
C ASN A 397 2.84 -4.40 -9.39
N GLU A 398 2.29 -3.82 -10.46
CA GLU A 398 2.88 -3.71 -11.81
C GLU A 398 3.13 -5.04 -12.56
N ARG A 399 2.73 -6.20 -11.99
CA ARG A 399 2.87 -7.53 -12.62
C ARG A 399 1.55 -7.96 -13.27
N GLU A 400 1.65 -8.61 -14.42
CA GLU A 400 0.50 -9.13 -15.17
C GLU A 400 -0.25 -10.18 -14.37
N MET A 401 -1.58 -10.06 -14.35
CA MET A 401 -2.48 -10.93 -13.59
C MET A 401 -3.40 -11.74 -14.48
N ARG A 402 -3.73 -12.93 -13.99
CA ARG A 402 -4.76 -13.78 -14.59
C ARG A 402 -6.05 -13.75 -13.78
N VAL A 403 -7.18 -13.78 -14.48
CA VAL A 403 -8.53 -13.87 -13.91
C VAL A 403 -9.00 -15.32 -14.00
N ARG A 404 -9.28 -15.94 -12.87
CA ARG A 404 -9.74 -17.34 -12.83
C ARG A 404 -11.10 -17.47 -13.50
N GLY A 405 -11.27 -18.57 -14.26
CA GLY A 405 -12.53 -18.88 -14.92
C GLY A 405 -12.86 -18.02 -16.16
N VAL A 406 -11.95 -17.16 -16.61
CA VAL A 406 -12.09 -16.40 -17.86
C VAL A 406 -10.94 -16.76 -18.80
N THR A 407 -11.27 -17.15 -20.03
CA THR A 407 -10.27 -17.50 -21.04
C THR A 407 -9.72 -16.23 -21.68
N PRO A 408 -8.41 -15.97 -21.63
CA PRO A 408 -7.80 -14.83 -22.32
C PRO A 408 -7.84 -15.02 -23.85
N VAL A 409 -7.88 -13.92 -24.59
CA VAL A 409 -7.75 -13.92 -26.05
C VAL A 409 -6.31 -14.27 -26.44
N SER A 410 -5.34 -13.69 -25.70
CA SER A 410 -3.90 -13.91 -25.90
C SER A 410 -3.15 -13.45 -24.65
N GLY A 411 -2.22 -14.26 -24.13
CA GLY A 411 -1.44 -13.89 -22.95
C GLY A 411 -2.31 -13.42 -21.78
N PRO A 412 -2.11 -12.19 -21.26
CA PRO A 412 -2.89 -11.62 -20.17
C PRO A 412 -4.07 -10.72 -20.66
N TYR A 413 -4.44 -10.80 -21.94
CA TYR A 413 -5.46 -9.96 -22.56
C TYR A 413 -6.80 -10.67 -22.66
N TYR A 414 -7.84 -10.05 -22.12
CA TYR A 414 -9.23 -10.55 -22.12
C TYR A 414 -10.13 -9.63 -22.96
N LYS A 415 -11.22 -10.16 -23.54
CA LYS A 415 -12.27 -9.28 -24.06
C LYS A 415 -12.91 -8.53 -22.90
N TRP A 416 -13.11 -7.23 -23.08
CA TRP A 416 -13.80 -6.42 -22.09
C TRP A 416 -15.21 -6.93 -21.80
N SER A 417 -15.91 -7.38 -22.82
CA SER A 417 -17.26 -7.98 -22.70
C SER A 417 -17.32 -9.17 -21.74
N ASP A 418 -16.23 -9.95 -21.63
CA ASP A 418 -16.18 -11.15 -20.80
C ASP A 418 -15.83 -10.82 -19.33
N ILE A 419 -15.14 -9.70 -19.11
CA ILE A 419 -14.72 -9.22 -17.78
C ILE A 419 -15.79 -8.33 -17.13
N ARG A 420 -16.43 -7.45 -17.89
CA ARG A 420 -17.38 -6.46 -17.39
C ARG A 420 -18.47 -7.05 -16.48
N PRO A 421 -19.14 -8.16 -16.82
CA PRO A 421 -20.19 -8.73 -15.95
C PRO A 421 -19.69 -9.09 -14.56
N ARG A 422 -18.43 -9.59 -14.44
CA ARG A 422 -17.80 -9.89 -13.15
C ARG A 422 -17.62 -8.62 -12.32
N MET A 423 -17.13 -7.55 -12.91
CA MET A 423 -16.95 -6.26 -12.22
C MET A 423 -18.28 -5.65 -11.77
N GLU A 424 -19.37 -5.90 -12.48
CA GLU A 424 -20.71 -5.49 -12.10
C GLU A 424 -21.32 -6.35 -10.97
N GLY A 425 -20.68 -7.45 -10.60
CA GLY A 425 -21.18 -8.41 -9.60
C GLY A 425 -22.17 -9.43 -10.18
N ASN A 426 -22.24 -9.52 -11.50
CA ASN A 426 -23.11 -10.46 -12.25
C ASN A 426 -22.31 -11.70 -12.69
N ALA A 427 -21.30 -12.12 -11.90
CA ALA A 427 -20.50 -13.29 -12.27
C ALA A 427 -21.39 -14.51 -12.49
N VAL A 428 -21.33 -15.06 -13.69
CA VAL A 428 -21.89 -16.37 -13.99
C VAL A 428 -21.17 -17.37 -13.10
N ARG A 429 -21.87 -17.95 -12.13
CA ARG A 429 -21.39 -19.04 -11.28
C ARG A 429 -21.23 -20.32 -12.11
#